data_45f06b9e1d4c3d1c403955d13d59839e
#
_entry.id   45f06b9e1d4c3d1c403955d13d59839e
#
_cell.length_a   1.000
_cell.length_b   1.000
_cell.length_c   1.000
_cell.angle_alpha   90.00
_cell.angle_beta   90.00
_cell.angle_gamma   90.00
#
_symmetry.space_group_name_H-M   'P 1'
#
loop_
_entity.id
_entity.type
_entity.pdbx_description
1 polymer ?
#
loop_
_entity_poly.entity_id
_entity_poly.type
_entity_poly.pdbx_seq_one_letter_code
_entity_poly.pdbx_strand_id
1 'polypeptide(L)'
;MVPERLQVELAVRGSRLRPPEVVMRPEMLGAARLTRYSFSRTMLRRAVAGGWTACRTSQDLDAEGRGESVYTVEADGHRFSFVAFTTTIDESAHTDRVIAERWEVAGVLVEGEVTEELMATLRVEVPEQERGRLDPRVLCLTRGNRSVRFFGYLVDALAAGQQPNPDRVGDAGYILRSTAFYANGKFGMRSFAGYPTDHPLGPPYRAQFVAAWLFRELGYDMVEHCARIKGGETAVPFDKEWRRFFGLGNATGLGLVPYAFKHPRVLDAWVGVREVALADQRDLPGDPTSMERLTVWIARARRHFATGGDDDCHPFLNARSLVPVLDRIASAWEDASTSDLPFDALYRWAEVDGPETAEMVVSLLLELHEADDALVDEMLVVEEHAAADPAMTVGEARRLLDERFDWLADLGLDEAKANTFWWVVSDNTEEPRRALRSLLAPEHRDVAIDTALRLWRLRADLVAEDSDTPIHRFLAERPEHRLAVERLHVSDRRYGEPRDNACAAGYLPLQVQRFQLAMYGMDNYKPKSTDWLRVTLFQGAPRLDDLGPDVTDDWVLPPRPGSPA
;
A
#
# COMPACT_ATOMS: atom_id res chain seq x y z
N MET A 1 12.36 11.44 -15.41
CA MET A 1 11.74 11.07 -16.71
C MET A 1 10.96 9.78 -16.49
N VAL A 2 9.78 9.62 -17.11
CA VAL A 2 9.23 8.27 -17.24
C VAL A 2 10.23 7.51 -18.10
N PRO A 3 10.57 6.27 -17.75
CA PRO A 3 11.44 5.46 -18.56
C PRO A 3 10.96 5.48 -20.01
N GLU A 4 11.85 5.69 -20.93
CA GLU A 4 11.57 5.73 -22.37
C GLU A 4 10.79 4.49 -22.81
N ARG A 5 11.10 3.35 -22.20
CA ARG A 5 10.43 2.08 -22.42
C ARG A 5 8.92 2.13 -22.10
N LEU A 6 8.50 2.72 -20.97
CA LEU A 6 7.04 2.85 -20.67
C LEU A 6 6.35 3.74 -21.70
N GLN A 7 6.96 4.82 -22.12
CA GLN A 7 6.37 5.69 -23.13
C GLN A 7 6.20 4.96 -24.46
N VAL A 8 7.17 4.14 -24.86
CA VAL A 8 7.06 3.28 -26.05
C VAL A 8 5.93 2.28 -25.89
N GLU A 9 5.85 1.59 -24.74
CA GLU A 9 4.81 0.60 -24.45
C GLU A 9 3.42 1.24 -24.47
N LEU A 10 3.25 2.40 -23.86
CA LEU A 10 1.98 3.15 -23.90
C LEU A 10 1.62 3.61 -25.31
N ALA A 11 2.59 4.03 -26.12
CA ALA A 11 2.34 4.46 -27.49
C ALA A 11 1.94 3.30 -28.41
N VAL A 12 2.62 2.16 -28.29
CA VAL A 12 2.33 0.96 -29.09
C VAL A 12 0.92 0.43 -28.85
N ARG A 13 0.46 0.47 -27.59
CA ARG A 13 -0.86 -0.05 -27.17
C ARG A 13 -1.96 0.99 -27.11
N GLY A 14 -1.73 2.20 -27.60
CA GLY A 14 -2.58 3.37 -27.40
C GLY A 14 -4.09 3.16 -27.62
N SER A 15 -4.48 2.33 -28.62
CA SER A 15 -5.89 2.03 -28.90
C SER A 15 -6.53 0.99 -27.95
N ARG A 16 -5.72 0.25 -27.21
CA ARG A 16 -6.16 -0.81 -26.27
C ARG A 16 -6.15 -0.36 -24.82
N LEU A 17 -5.42 0.72 -24.53
CA LEU A 17 -5.37 1.28 -23.18
C LEU A 17 -6.71 1.93 -22.84
N ARG A 18 -7.17 1.70 -21.63
CA ARG A 18 -8.37 2.39 -21.13
C ARG A 18 -8.14 3.90 -21.09
N PRO A 19 -9.16 4.70 -21.41
CA PRO A 19 -9.01 6.14 -21.40
C PRO A 19 -8.85 6.70 -19.98
N PRO A 20 -8.09 7.79 -19.79
CA PRO A 20 -7.88 8.41 -18.48
C PRO A 20 -9.19 8.75 -17.75
N GLU A 21 -10.20 9.18 -18.51
CA GLU A 21 -11.52 9.53 -17.98
C GLU A 21 -12.24 8.36 -17.30
N VAL A 22 -11.84 7.14 -17.60
CA VAL A 22 -12.33 5.93 -16.95
C VAL A 22 -11.42 5.54 -15.81
N VAL A 23 -10.11 5.35 -16.09
CA VAL A 23 -9.14 4.77 -15.16
C VAL A 23 -8.89 5.67 -13.97
N MET A 24 -8.80 7.00 -14.20
CA MET A 24 -8.43 7.98 -13.17
C MET A 24 -9.63 8.47 -12.34
N ARG A 25 -10.76 7.80 -12.41
CA ARG A 25 -11.85 8.00 -11.45
C ARG A 25 -11.52 7.34 -10.11
N PRO A 26 -11.88 7.93 -8.98
CA PRO A 26 -11.61 7.37 -7.65
C PRO A 26 -12.10 5.93 -7.50
N GLU A 27 -13.29 5.62 -7.99
CA GLU A 27 -13.90 4.29 -7.93
C GLU A 27 -13.21 3.25 -8.81
N MET A 28 -12.44 3.69 -9.82
CA MET A 28 -11.73 2.83 -10.78
C MET A 28 -10.23 2.72 -10.50
N LEU A 29 -9.65 3.63 -9.72
CA LEU A 29 -8.22 3.62 -9.38
C LEU A 29 -7.82 2.41 -8.56
N GLY A 30 -8.74 1.81 -7.84
CA GLY A 30 -8.48 0.69 -6.96
C GLY A 30 -9.47 -0.44 -7.15
N ALA A 31 -8.96 -1.65 -7.17
CA ALA A 31 -9.78 -2.84 -7.07
C ALA A 31 -10.26 -3.09 -5.64
N ALA A 32 -11.22 -3.98 -5.49
CA ALA A 32 -11.66 -4.45 -4.18
C ALA A 32 -10.61 -5.33 -3.47
N ARG A 33 -9.45 -5.52 -4.06
CA ARG A 33 -8.36 -6.36 -3.56
C ARG A 33 -7.01 -5.96 -4.14
N LEU A 34 -5.94 -6.48 -3.56
CA LEU A 34 -4.59 -6.30 -4.10
C LEU A 34 -4.45 -6.90 -5.49
N THR A 35 -3.57 -6.34 -6.29
CA THR A 35 -3.28 -6.79 -7.66
C THR A 35 -1.87 -7.38 -7.75
N ARG A 36 -1.60 -8.09 -8.85
CA ARG A 36 -0.28 -8.67 -9.14
C ARG A 36 0.84 -7.60 -9.14
N TYR A 37 0.52 -6.37 -9.51
CA TYR A 37 1.45 -5.24 -9.56
C TYR A 37 1.49 -4.41 -8.27
N SER A 38 0.91 -4.90 -7.19
CA SER A 38 1.03 -4.23 -5.90
C SER A 38 2.47 -4.28 -5.38
N PHE A 39 2.85 -3.24 -4.67
CA PHE A 39 4.23 -3.09 -4.17
C PHE A 39 4.65 -4.21 -3.21
N SER A 40 3.74 -4.70 -2.38
CA SER A 40 4.01 -5.83 -1.48
C SER A 40 4.34 -7.12 -2.24
N ARG A 41 3.61 -7.39 -3.34
CA ARG A 41 3.84 -8.58 -4.17
C ARG A 41 5.11 -8.44 -5.00
N THR A 42 5.31 -7.28 -5.62
CA THR A 42 6.54 -6.98 -6.37
C THR A 42 7.77 -7.13 -5.48
N MET A 43 7.72 -6.64 -4.24
CA MET A 43 8.81 -6.80 -3.28
C MET A 43 9.12 -8.28 -3.00
N LEU A 44 8.10 -9.10 -2.72
CA LEU A 44 8.30 -10.52 -2.44
C LEU A 44 8.78 -11.31 -3.66
N ARG A 45 8.24 -11.04 -4.86
CA ARG A 45 8.75 -11.64 -6.11
C ARG A 45 10.21 -11.28 -6.34
N ARG A 46 10.57 -10.01 -6.11
CA ARG A 46 11.97 -9.57 -6.22
C ARG A 46 12.87 -10.28 -5.21
N ALA A 47 12.39 -10.44 -3.96
CA ALA A 47 13.13 -11.18 -2.95
C ALA A 47 13.38 -12.63 -3.36
N VAL A 48 12.38 -13.32 -3.92
CA VAL A 48 12.52 -14.69 -4.43
C VAL A 48 13.45 -14.75 -5.63
N ALA A 49 13.24 -13.89 -6.64
CA ALA A 49 14.06 -13.87 -7.86
C ALA A 49 15.52 -13.49 -7.58
N GLY A 50 15.77 -12.59 -6.64
CA GLY A 50 17.10 -12.18 -6.17
C GLY A 50 17.76 -13.17 -5.22
N GLY A 51 17.06 -14.24 -4.84
CA GLY A 51 17.59 -15.20 -3.86
C GLY A 51 17.85 -14.59 -2.49
N TRP A 52 17.02 -13.62 -2.08
CA TRP A 52 17.17 -13.00 -0.78
C TRP A 52 16.99 -14.04 0.33
N THR A 53 17.76 -13.87 1.37
CA THR A 53 17.61 -14.67 2.59
C THR A 53 17.26 -13.78 3.77
N ALA A 54 16.40 -14.30 4.64
CA ALA A 54 16.00 -13.58 5.84
C ALA A 54 15.94 -14.55 7.02
N CYS A 55 16.44 -14.12 8.17
CA CYS A 55 16.41 -14.92 9.39
C CYS A 55 16.31 -14.05 10.63
N ARG A 56 15.77 -14.61 11.72
CA ARG A 56 15.87 -14.04 13.04
C ARG A 56 17.26 -14.33 13.60
N THR A 57 18.06 -13.29 13.81
CA THR A 57 19.43 -13.39 14.29
C THR A 57 19.51 -13.45 15.82
N SER A 58 18.67 -12.66 16.50
CA SER A 58 18.58 -12.70 17.96
C SER A 58 17.19 -12.37 18.44
N GLN A 59 16.87 -12.87 19.64
CA GLN A 59 15.64 -12.56 20.34
C GLN A 59 15.89 -12.66 21.84
N ASP A 60 15.70 -11.57 22.55
CA ASP A 60 15.76 -11.49 23.99
C ASP A 60 14.47 -10.86 24.50
N LEU A 61 13.52 -11.73 24.86
CA LEU A 61 12.19 -11.36 25.31
C LEU A 61 11.90 -12.01 26.67
N ASP A 62 11.29 -11.24 27.55
CA ASP A 62 10.77 -11.75 28.83
C ASP A 62 9.48 -12.59 28.64
N ALA A 63 8.90 -13.02 29.76
CA ALA A 63 7.69 -13.86 29.74
C ALA A 63 6.46 -13.16 29.14
N GLU A 64 6.42 -11.85 29.19
CA GLU A 64 5.37 -11.02 28.61
C GLU A 64 5.69 -10.59 27.17
N GLY A 65 6.81 -11.04 26.61
CA GLY A 65 7.26 -10.71 25.26
C GLY A 65 7.80 -9.27 25.13
N ARG A 66 8.36 -8.72 26.21
CA ARG A 66 9.06 -7.42 26.21
C ARG A 66 10.55 -7.66 26.02
N GLY A 67 11.19 -6.76 25.30
CA GLY A 67 12.63 -6.86 25.03
C GLY A 67 12.97 -6.48 23.61
N GLU A 68 13.91 -7.17 23.01
CA GLU A 68 14.41 -6.86 21.68
C GLU A 68 14.52 -8.09 20.77
N SER A 69 14.35 -7.85 19.47
CA SER A 69 14.52 -8.87 18.44
C SER A 69 15.23 -8.28 17.23
N VAL A 70 16.12 -9.06 16.63
CA VAL A 70 16.87 -8.67 15.43
C VAL A 70 16.64 -9.69 14.33
N TYR A 71 16.30 -9.18 13.16
CA TYR A 71 16.17 -9.95 11.92
C TYR A 71 17.18 -9.42 10.90
N THR A 72 17.82 -10.30 10.19
CA THR A 72 18.79 -9.96 9.14
C THR A 72 18.22 -10.36 7.79
N VAL A 73 18.37 -9.49 6.81
CA VAL A 73 18.03 -9.74 5.40
C VAL A 73 19.30 -9.54 4.57
N GLU A 74 19.66 -10.55 3.78
CA GLU A 74 20.68 -10.44 2.75
C GLU A 74 20.00 -10.34 1.39
N ALA A 75 20.27 -9.26 0.66
CA ALA A 75 19.61 -8.93 -0.59
C ALA A 75 20.58 -8.33 -1.60
N ASP A 76 20.80 -8.99 -2.72
CA ASP A 76 21.64 -8.49 -3.83
C ASP A 76 23.03 -7.98 -3.37
N GLY A 77 23.65 -8.67 -2.42
CA GLY A 77 24.95 -8.31 -1.84
C GLY A 77 24.91 -7.25 -0.73
N HIS A 78 23.73 -6.75 -0.39
CA HIS A 78 23.52 -5.84 0.75
C HIS A 78 22.98 -6.61 1.96
N ARG A 79 23.36 -6.15 3.14
CA ARG A 79 22.81 -6.62 4.42
C ARG A 79 21.94 -5.55 5.04
N PHE A 80 20.78 -5.96 5.53
CA PHE A 80 19.88 -5.11 6.29
C PHE A 80 19.54 -5.78 7.62
N SER A 81 19.40 -4.98 8.66
CA SER A 81 19.01 -5.44 9.98
C SER A 81 17.72 -4.74 10.41
N PHE A 82 16.70 -5.52 10.72
CA PHE A 82 15.49 -5.01 11.35
C PHE A 82 15.57 -5.25 12.85
N VAL A 83 15.59 -4.17 13.63
CA VAL A 83 15.65 -4.21 15.08
C VAL A 83 14.32 -3.75 15.64
N ALA A 84 13.74 -4.54 16.53
CA ALA A 84 12.47 -4.23 17.17
C ALA A 84 12.62 -4.22 18.70
N PHE A 85 12.05 -3.20 19.31
CA PHE A 85 11.97 -3.03 20.76
C PHE A 85 10.51 -3.13 21.19
N THR A 86 10.26 -3.98 22.19
CA THR A 86 8.93 -4.20 22.73
C THR A 86 8.89 -3.75 24.18
N THR A 87 7.93 -2.90 24.51
CA THR A 87 7.75 -2.32 25.84
C THR A 87 6.32 -2.57 26.33
N THR A 88 6.04 -2.20 27.56
CA THR A 88 4.69 -2.21 28.12
C THR A 88 4.10 -0.81 28.01
N ILE A 89 2.84 -0.74 27.63
CA ILE A 89 2.02 0.45 27.77
C ILE A 89 0.90 0.19 28.80
N ASP A 90 0.34 1.25 29.35
CA ASP A 90 -0.78 1.13 30.27
C ASP A 90 -1.96 0.42 29.60
N GLU A 91 -2.67 -0.43 30.34
CA GLU A 91 -3.81 -1.19 29.80
C GLU A 91 -4.89 -0.28 29.21
N SER A 92 -5.08 0.90 29.79
CA SER A 92 -6.00 1.94 29.29
C SER A 92 -5.60 2.52 27.93
N ALA A 93 -4.31 2.41 27.54
CA ALA A 93 -3.79 2.84 26.24
C ALA A 93 -3.92 1.77 25.16
N HIS A 94 -4.27 0.53 25.53
CA HIS A 94 -4.56 -0.55 24.59
C HIS A 94 -5.90 -0.29 23.89
N THR A 95 -5.85 0.03 22.63
CA THR A 95 -7.04 0.37 21.85
C THR A 95 -6.96 -0.15 20.43
N ASP A 96 -8.10 -0.50 19.85
CA ASP A 96 -8.26 -0.79 18.42
C ASP A 96 -8.43 0.48 17.57
N ARG A 97 -8.21 1.67 18.14
CA ARG A 97 -8.28 2.93 17.39
C ARG A 97 -7.29 2.94 16.24
N VAL A 98 -7.65 3.63 15.19
CA VAL A 98 -6.83 3.78 13.99
C VAL A 98 -5.49 4.46 14.31
N ILE A 99 -5.50 5.45 15.18
CA ILE A 99 -4.31 6.16 15.67
C ILE A 99 -4.20 5.87 17.17
N ALA A 100 -3.12 5.22 17.57
CA ALA A 100 -2.82 5.02 18.98
C ALA A 100 -1.98 6.18 19.51
N GLU A 101 -2.17 6.51 20.77
CA GLU A 101 -1.38 7.54 21.45
C GLU A 101 -0.04 7.01 21.92
N ARG A 102 0.06 5.70 22.19
CA ARG A 102 1.27 5.02 22.64
C ARG A 102 1.50 3.72 21.88
N TRP A 103 2.73 3.28 21.83
CA TRP A 103 3.17 2.13 21.05
C TRP A 103 3.91 1.14 21.93
N GLU A 104 3.50 -0.12 21.85
CA GLU A 104 4.16 -1.24 22.53
C GLU A 104 5.40 -1.72 21.80
N VAL A 105 5.40 -1.58 20.48
CA VAL A 105 6.47 -2.07 19.61
C VAL A 105 6.95 -0.93 18.74
N ALA A 106 8.26 -0.70 18.76
CA ALA A 106 8.95 0.21 17.86
C ALA A 106 10.04 -0.57 17.12
N GLY A 107 10.11 -0.41 15.81
CA GLY A 107 11.09 -1.11 14.96
C GLY A 107 11.81 -0.16 14.03
N VAL A 108 12.98 -0.58 13.59
CA VAL A 108 13.84 0.16 12.66
C VAL A 108 14.49 -0.79 11.68
N LEU A 109 14.48 -0.42 10.39
CA LEU A 109 15.28 -1.08 9.37
C LEU A 109 16.56 -0.28 9.15
N VAL A 110 17.70 -0.92 9.30
CA VAL A 110 19.04 -0.32 9.21
C VAL A 110 19.82 -0.99 8.10
N GLU A 111 20.58 -0.21 7.35
CA GLU A 111 21.55 -0.73 6.38
C GLU A 111 22.80 -1.24 7.11
N GLY A 112 23.18 -2.49 6.84
CA GLY A 112 24.34 -3.15 7.44
C GLY A 112 24.04 -3.94 8.71
N GLU A 113 25.11 -4.36 9.36
CA GLU A 113 25.09 -5.09 10.63
C GLU A 113 24.93 -4.14 11.82
N VAL A 114 24.17 -4.58 12.81
CA VAL A 114 23.99 -3.83 14.04
C VAL A 114 25.10 -4.17 15.02
N THR A 115 26.04 -3.23 15.20
CA THR A 115 27.10 -3.33 16.24
C THR A 115 26.52 -3.03 17.61
N GLU A 116 27.24 -3.43 18.69
CA GLU A 116 26.85 -3.10 20.06
C GLU A 116 26.68 -1.59 20.30
N GLU A 117 27.53 -0.77 19.69
CA GLU A 117 27.45 0.69 19.78
C GLU A 117 26.16 1.22 19.12
N LEU A 118 25.87 0.73 17.90
CA LEU A 118 24.62 1.08 17.22
C LEU A 118 23.40 0.60 18.00
N MET A 119 23.43 -0.64 18.52
CA MET A 119 22.33 -1.18 19.33
C MET A 119 22.07 -0.31 20.56
N ALA A 120 23.12 0.14 21.26
CA ALA A 120 22.97 1.04 22.40
C ALA A 120 22.28 2.36 22.03
N THR A 121 22.61 2.90 20.86
CA THR A 121 21.95 4.10 20.32
C THR A 121 20.48 3.83 19.97
N LEU A 122 20.22 2.73 19.25
CA LEU A 122 18.87 2.38 18.82
C LEU A 122 17.92 2.10 19.99
N ARG A 123 18.39 1.50 21.08
CA ARG A 123 17.59 1.28 22.32
C ARG A 123 17.03 2.56 22.90
N VAL A 124 17.75 3.66 22.76
CA VAL A 124 17.34 4.98 23.26
C VAL A 124 16.46 5.70 22.25
N GLU A 125 16.86 5.70 20.98
CA GLU A 125 16.27 6.58 19.97
C GLU A 125 15.02 5.98 19.32
N VAL A 126 14.98 4.66 19.10
CA VAL A 126 13.88 4.04 18.34
C VAL A 126 12.54 4.09 19.09
N PRO A 127 12.45 3.81 20.39
CA PRO A 127 11.21 4.00 21.15
C PRO A 127 10.73 5.47 21.19
N GLU A 128 11.66 6.43 21.13
CA GLU A 128 11.40 7.88 21.17
C GLU A 128 11.30 8.52 19.77
N GLN A 129 10.87 7.79 18.78
CA GLN A 129 10.88 8.07 17.32
C GLN A 129 10.71 9.55 16.90
N GLU A 130 10.03 10.34 17.70
CA GLU A 130 9.73 11.74 17.38
C GLU A 130 10.75 12.72 17.98
N ARG A 131 11.64 12.27 18.84
CA ARG A 131 12.57 13.09 19.63
C ARG A 131 14.04 12.83 19.30
N GLY A 132 14.37 11.62 18.81
CA GLY A 132 15.73 11.19 18.57
C GLY A 132 16.32 11.72 17.26
N ARG A 133 17.65 11.80 17.23
CA ARG A 133 18.41 11.92 15.99
C ARG A 133 18.78 10.53 15.54
N LEU A 134 18.22 10.10 14.44
CA LEU A 134 18.47 8.78 13.93
C LEU A 134 19.81 8.69 13.22
N ASP A 135 20.45 7.53 13.36
CA ASP A 135 21.66 7.18 12.63
C ASP A 135 21.40 7.27 11.11
N PRO A 136 22.34 7.78 10.31
CA PRO A 136 22.20 7.87 8.85
C PRO A 136 21.93 6.53 8.15
N ARG A 137 22.25 5.40 8.80
CA ARG A 137 21.95 4.05 8.28
C ARG A 137 20.50 3.64 8.44
N VAL A 138 19.69 4.38 9.20
CA VAL A 138 18.27 4.11 9.35
C VAL A 138 17.54 4.38 8.05
N LEU A 139 16.89 3.36 7.50
CA LEU A 139 16.15 3.42 6.24
C LEU A 139 14.68 3.74 6.48
N CYS A 140 14.07 3.09 7.46
CA CYS A 140 12.70 3.40 7.86
C CYS A 140 12.45 2.99 9.31
N LEU A 141 11.44 3.62 9.90
CA LEU A 141 10.91 3.30 11.21
C LEU A 141 9.52 2.68 11.08
N THR A 142 9.19 1.80 12.00
CA THR A 142 7.86 1.24 12.17
C THR A 142 7.48 1.23 13.63
N ARG A 143 6.18 1.29 13.90
CA ARG A 143 5.64 1.18 15.24
C ARG A 143 4.30 0.48 15.21
N GLY A 144 3.92 -0.15 16.28
CA GLY A 144 2.65 -0.86 16.33
C GLY A 144 2.28 -1.30 17.74
N ASN A 145 1.07 -1.86 17.84
CA ASN A 145 0.54 -2.41 19.06
C ASN A 145 0.08 -3.85 18.82
N ARG A 146 0.06 -4.63 19.89
CA ARG A 146 -0.55 -5.95 19.88
C ARG A 146 -2.04 -5.82 19.60
N SER A 147 -2.58 -6.77 18.87
CA SER A 147 -4.02 -6.83 18.65
C SER A 147 -4.74 -7.10 19.97
N VAL A 148 -5.58 -6.17 20.40
CA VAL A 148 -6.42 -6.37 21.60
C VAL A 148 -7.40 -7.52 21.45
N ARG A 149 -7.70 -7.92 20.21
CA ARG A 149 -8.63 -9.02 19.91
C ARG A 149 -7.97 -10.37 19.88
N PHE A 150 -6.74 -10.43 19.35
CA PHE A 150 -6.15 -11.70 18.97
C PHE A 150 -4.90 -12.05 19.75
N PHE A 151 -4.02 -11.12 20.11
CA PHE A 151 -2.72 -11.46 20.69
C PHE A 151 -2.83 -12.38 21.92
N GLY A 152 -3.53 -11.96 22.95
CA GLY A 152 -3.75 -12.75 24.16
C GLY A 152 -4.46 -14.06 23.91
N TYR A 153 -5.49 -14.03 23.05
CA TYR A 153 -6.22 -15.23 22.66
C TYR A 153 -5.32 -16.27 21.97
N LEU A 154 -4.47 -15.82 21.03
CA LEU A 154 -3.57 -16.73 20.32
C LEU A 154 -2.53 -17.32 21.26
N VAL A 155 -1.97 -16.52 22.17
CA VAL A 155 -1.07 -17.01 23.23
C VAL A 155 -1.76 -18.09 24.07
N ASP A 156 -3.02 -17.85 24.49
CA ASP A 156 -3.77 -18.80 25.33
C ASP A 156 -4.07 -20.11 24.58
N ALA A 157 -4.50 -20.02 23.33
CA ALA A 157 -4.80 -21.19 22.52
C ALA A 157 -3.56 -22.07 22.31
N LEU A 158 -2.46 -21.47 21.85
CA LEU A 158 -1.23 -22.22 21.61
C LEU A 158 -0.63 -22.77 22.91
N ALA A 159 -0.68 -22.03 24.03
CA ALA A 159 -0.24 -22.50 25.35
C ALA A 159 -1.04 -23.71 25.84
N ALA A 160 -2.32 -23.79 25.48
CA ALA A 160 -3.19 -24.92 25.78
C ALA A 160 -3.07 -26.10 24.79
N GLY A 161 -2.12 -26.05 23.85
CA GLY A 161 -1.93 -27.09 22.83
C GLY A 161 -2.97 -27.07 21.72
N GLN A 162 -3.63 -25.93 21.48
CA GLN A 162 -4.69 -25.80 20.50
C GLN A 162 -4.34 -24.77 19.42
N GLN A 163 -4.80 -25.03 18.20
CA GLN A 163 -4.75 -24.03 17.14
C GLN A 163 -5.90 -23.02 17.30
N PRO A 164 -5.75 -21.79 16.74
CA PRO A 164 -6.80 -20.79 16.79
C PRO A 164 -8.11 -21.28 16.15
N ASN A 165 -9.25 -20.86 16.71
CA ASN A 165 -10.55 -21.15 16.14
C ASN A 165 -10.84 -20.20 14.96
N PRO A 166 -11.09 -20.72 13.75
CA PRO A 166 -11.36 -19.91 12.56
C PRO A 166 -12.52 -18.93 12.73
N ASP A 167 -13.58 -19.33 13.41
CA ASP A 167 -14.78 -18.48 13.62
C ASP A 167 -14.49 -17.28 14.52
N ARG A 168 -13.53 -17.41 15.44
CA ARG A 168 -13.11 -16.30 16.30
C ARG A 168 -12.17 -15.33 15.60
N VAL A 169 -11.29 -15.84 14.73
CA VAL A 169 -10.32 -15.00 14.00
C VAL A 169 -11.01 -14.22 12.89
N GLY A 170 -11.94 -14.86 12.14
CA GLY A 170 -12.59 -14.23 10.99
C GLY A 170 -11.64 -14.01 9.82
N ASP A 171 -11.96 -13.05 8.94
CA ASP A 171 -11.25 -12.86 7.67
C ASP A 171 -10.06 -11.90 7.78
N ALA A 172 -10.10 -10.93 8.67
CA ALA A 172 -9.04 -9.94 8.89
C ALA A 172 -8.17 -10.29 10.09
N GLY A 173 -7.45 -11.42 10.00
CA GLY A 173 -6.56 -11.88 11.06
C GLY A 173 -5.24 -11.10 11.07
N TYR A 174 -4.89 -10.51 12.23
CA TYR A 174 -3.59 -9.87 12.44
C TYR A 174 -3.15 -9.99 13.90
N ILE A 175 -1.86 -10.18 14.11
CA ILE A 175 -1.27 -10.31 15.46
C ILE A 175 -0.82 -8.94 15.98
N LEU A 176 -0.14 -8.19 15.13
CA LEU A 176 0.29 -6.81 15.39
C LEU A 176 -0.43 -5.86 14.44
N ARG A 177 -0.70 -4.66 14.93
CA ARG A 177 -1.22 -3.55 14.15
C ARG A 177 -0.15 -2.48 14.03
N SER A 178 0.29 -2.21 12.82
CA SER A 178 1.40 -1.32 12.54
C SER A 178 0.97 -0.02 11.87
N THR A 179 1.77 1.01 12.04
CA THR A 179 1.73 2.25 11.27
C THR A 179 3.01 2.45 10.47
N ALA A 180 3.64 1.37 9.99
CA ALA A 180 4.91 1.42 9.25
C ALA A 180 4.90 2.42 8.07
N PHE A 181 3.73 2.69 7.52
CA PHE A 181 3.54 3.63 6.42
C PHE A 181 2.99 5.00 6.83
N TYR A 182 2.88 5.26 8.12
CA TYR A 182 2.27 6.51 8.59
C TYR A 182 3.12 7.74 8.30
N ALA A 183 4.38 7.59 8.07
CA ALA A 183 5.31 8.64 8.45
C ALA A 183 5.73 9.63 7.39
N ASN A 184 5.38 9.54 6.14
CA ASN A 184 5.73 10.56 5.12
C ASN A 184 7.15 11.14 5.23
N GLY A 185 8.14 10.35 5.58
CA GLY A 185 9.49 10.82 5.80
C GLY A 185 9.75 11.54 7.13
N LYS A 186 8.75 11.69 8.01
CA LYS A 186 8.98 12.29 9.35
C LYS A 186 9.76 11.39 10.29
N PHE A 187 9.82 10.09 10.03
CA PHE A 187 10.49 9.12 10.88
C PHE A 187 11.87 8.72 10.34
N GLY A 188 12.62 9.66 9.80
CA GLY A 188 13.98 9.41 9.36
C GLY A 188 14.09 8.49 8.15
N MET A 189 13.09 8.50 7.29
CA MET A 189 13.16 7.75 6.04
C MET A 189 14.20 8.38 5.12
N ARG A 190 15.06 7.53 4.59
CA ARG A 190 15.90 7.93 3.47
C ARG A 190 15.00 8.21 2.27
N SER A 191 15.20 9.36 1.64
CA SER A 191 14.58 9.69 0.36
C SER A 191 14.89 8.63 -0.69
N PHE A 192 13.95 8.27 -1.54
CA PHE A 192 14.19 7.35 -2.66
C PHE A 192 15.35 7.82 -3.54
N ALA A 193 15.49 9.13 -3.77
CA ALA A 193 16.62 9.72 -4.49
C ALA A 193 17.98 9.52 -3.78
N GLY A 194 17.99 9.15 -2.52
CA GLY A 194 19.19 8.84 -1.76
C GLY A 194 19.76 7.46 -2.00
N TYR A 195 19.04 6.59 -2.73
CA TYR A 195 19.52 5.25 -3.06
C TYR A 195 20.20 5.25 -4.45
N PRO A 196 21.28 4.47 -4.62
CA PRO A 196 21.76 4.10 -5.95
C PRO A 196 20.64 3.42 -6.76
N THR A 197 20.69 3.56 -8.08
CA THR A 197 19.67 3.00 -8.99
C THR A 197 19.57 1.48 -8.94
N ASP A 198 20.65 0.80 -8.56
CA ASP A 198 20.77 -0.65 -8.40
C ASP A 198 20.53 -1.14 -6.96
N HIS A 199 20.24 -0.22 -6.05
CA HIS A 199 20.02 -0.58 -4.65
C HIS A 199 18.74 -1.41 -4.48
N PRO A 200 18.76 -2.57 -3.78
CA PRO A 200 17.62 -3.47 -3.68
C PRO A 200 16.39 -2.83 -3.03
N LEU A 201 16.58 -1.84 -2.17
CA LEU A 201 15.49 -1.08 -1.53
C LEU A 201 15.24 0.30 -2.16
N GLY A 202 15.84 0.58 -3.33
CA GLY A 202 15.67 1.85 -4.05
C GLY A 202 14.26 2.12 -4.60
N PRO A 203 13.51 1.13 -5.11
CA PRO A 203 12.13 1.36 -5.57
C PRO A 203 11.21 1.89 -4.47
N PRO A 204 10.19 2.67 -4.84
CA PRO A 204 9.29 3.30 -3.89
C PRO A 204 8.70 2.33 -2.87
N TYR A 205 8.74 2.71 -1.60
CA TYR A 205 8.20 1.97 -0.44
C TYR A 205 8.84 0.60 -0.16
N ARG A 206 9.84 0.14 -0.90
CA ARG A 206 10.39 -1.20 -0.73
C ARG A 206 10.98 -1.41 0.67
N ALA A 207 11.73 -0.45 1.19
CA ALA A 207 12.24 -0.51 2.57
C ALA A 207 11.10 -0.66 3.60
N GLN A 208 10.02 0.10 3.43
CA GLN A 208 8.85 0.04 4.30
C GLN A 208 8.13 -1.31 4.21
N PHE A 209 8.02 -1.88 3.01
CA PHE A 209 7.40 -3.20 2.84
C PHE A 209 8.26 -4.31 3.45
N VAL A 210 9.59 -4.25 3.32
CA VAL A 210 10.50 -5.18 4.01
C VAL A 210 10.34 -5.05 5.52
N ALA A 211 10.36 -3.83 6.06
CA ALA A 211 10.14 -3.60 7.48
C ALA A 211 8.77 -4.10 7.95
N ALA A 212 7.71 -3.87 7.18
CA ALA A 212 6.36 -4.34 7.50
C ALA A 212 6.26 -5.87 7.47
N TRP A 213 6.91 -6.52 6.52
CA TRP A 213 6.96 -7.97 6.44
C TRP A 213 7.69 -8.57 7.64
N LEU A 214 8.84 -8.01 8.02
CA LEU A 214 9.59 -8.44 9.22
C LEU A 214 8.82 -8.12 10.53
N PHE A 215 8.08 -7.03 10.56
CA PHE A 215 7.22 -6.69 11.69
C PHE A 215 6.06 -7.68 11.87
N ARG A 216 5.54 -8.23 10.76
CA ARG A 216 4.59 -9.34 10.79
C ARG A 216 5.24 -10.59 11.39
N GLU A 217 6.46 -10.93 10.99
CA GLU A 217 7.21 -12.08 11.53
C GLU A 217 7.46 -11.95 13.04
N LEU A 218 7.81 -10.76 13.49
CA LEU A 218 7.92 -10.46 14.92
C LEU A 218 6.64 -10.81 15.68
N GLY A 219 5.47 -10.51 15.10
CA GLY A 219 4.18 -10.84 15.72
C GLY A 219 4.03 -12.34 16.00
N TYR A 220 4.39 -13.19 15.04
CA TYR A 220 4.37 -14.64 15.23
C TYR A 220 5.34 -15.07 16.32
N ASP A 221 6.57 -14.59 16.23
CA ASP A 221 7.63 -14.97 17.17
C ASP A 221 7.29 -14.58 18.61
N MET A 222 6.66 -13.41 18.80
CA MET A 222 6.20 -12.97 20.12
C MET A 222 5.09 -13.87 20.67
N VAL A 223 4.08 -14.22 19.85
CA VAL A 223 2.98 -15.09 20.28
C VAL A 223 3.50 -16.48 20.64
N GLU A 224 4.31 -17.09 19.79
CA GLU A 224 4.86 -18.44 20.04
C GLU A 224 5.81 -18.44 21.25
N HIS A 225 6.59 -17.37 21.45
CA HIS A 225 7.44 -17.21 22.64
C HIS A 225 6.61 -17.17 23.93
N CYS A 226 5.62 -16.28 24.00
CA CYS A 226 4.74 -16.15 25.17
C CYS A 226 3.95 -17.43 25.43
N ALA A 227 3.45 -18.09 24.37
CA ALA A 227 2.73 -19.36 24.50
C ALA A 227 3.59 -20.46 25.06
N ARG A 228 4.84 -20.59 24.61
CA ARG A 228 5.81 -21.57 25.10
C ARG A 228 6.15 -21.36 26.58
N ILE A 229 6.34 -20.11 26.99
CA ILE A 229 6.61 -19.81 28.41
C ILE A 229 5.39 -20.15 29.27
N LYS A 230 4.19 -19.77 28.81
CA LYS A 230 2.94 -19.99 29.55
C LYS A 230 2.54 -21.45 29.61
N GLY A 231 2.64 -22.18 28.51
CA GLY A 231 2.16 -23.58 28.38
C GLY A 231 3.25 -24.63 28.61
N GLY A 232 4.54 -24.27 28.65
CA GLY A 232 5.64 -25.22 28.77
C GLY A 232 5.58 -26.31 27.70
N GLU A 233 5.58 -27.56 28.12
CA GLU A 233 5.52 -28.72 27.23
C GLU A 233 4.17 -28.89 26.49
N THR A 234 3.12 -28.26 26.97
CA THR A 234 1.79 -28.31 26.33
C THR A 234 1.69 -27.39 25.13
N ALA A 235 2.51 -26.34 25.10
CA ALA A 235 2.44 -25.33 24.05
C ALA A 235 2.81 -25.89 22.67
N VAL A 236 2.07 -25.48 21.65
CA VAL A 236 2.30 -25.85 20.26
C VAL A 236 2.57 -24.59 19.41
N PRO A 237 3.37 -24.67 18.34
CA PRO A 237 3.50 -23.59 17.37
C PRO A 237 2.24 -23.50 16.49
N PHE A 238 2.12 -22.43 15.72
CA PHE A 238 1.11 -22.35 14.68
C PHE A 238 1.26 -23.46 13.63
N ASP A 239 0.17 -24.07 13.22
CA ASP A 239 0.13 -24.95 12.07
C ASP A 239 0.48 -24.20 10.77
N LYS A 240 0.88 -24.93 9.74
CA LYS A 240 1.32 -24.37 8.45
C LYS A 240 0.30 -23.40 7.84
N GLU A 241 -0.99 -23.70 7.92
CA GLU A 241 -2.07 -22.83 7.41
C GLU A 241 -2.15 -21.53 8.19
N TRP A 242 -2.12 -21.61 9.53
CA TRP A 242 -2.12 -20.45 10.41
C TRP A 242 -0.85 -19.60 10.27
N ARG A 243 0.30 -20.22 10.00
CA ARG A 243 1.58 -19.53 9.79
C ARG A 243 1.56 -18.53 8.66
N ARG A 244 0.69 -18.67 7.68
CA ARG A 244 0.55 -17.75 6.54
C ARG A 244 -0.65 -16.84 6.67
N PHE A 245 -1.69 -17.28 7.36
CA PHE A 245 -2.97 -16.60 7.39
C PHE A 245 -2.92 -15.22 8.03
N PHE A 246 -2.23 -15.06 9.15
CA PHE A 246 -2.18 -13.76 9.81
C PHE A 246 -1.32 -12.77 9.04
N GLY A 247 -1.93 -11.62 8.72
CA GLY A 247 -1.25 -10.47 8.16
C GLY A 247 -0.75 -9.51 9.24
N LEU A 248 -0.24 -8.38 8.79
CA LEU A 248 0.03 -7.22 9.62
C LEU A 248 -1.15 -6.26 9.51
N GLY A 249 -1.88 -6.02 10.61
CA GLY A 249 -2.95 -5.05 10.63
C GLY A 249 -2.42 -3.64 10.36
N ASN A 250 -3.04 -2.94 9.44
CA ASN A 250 -2.77 -1.53 9.21
C ASN A 250 -4.01 -0.72 9.57
N ALA A 251 -3.81 0.31 10.37
CA ALA A 251 -4.83 1.26 10.67
C ALA A 251 -5.05 2.17 9.45
N THR A 252 -5.82 1.70 8.49
CA THR A 252 -6.36 2.49 7.37
C THR A 252 -5.36 3.03 6.34
N GLY A 253 -4.06 2.92 6.56
CA GLY A 253 -3.06 3.49 5.66
C GLY A 253 -3.19 5.01 5.43
N LEU A 254 -3.82 5.74 6.36
CA LEU A 254 -4.10 7.17 6.21
C LEU A 254 -2.86 8.01 5.91
N GLY A 255 -1.71 7.62 6.42
CA GLY A 255 -0.44 8.29 6.12
C GLY A 255 0.01 8.12 4.68
N LEU A 256 -0.38 7.05 4.00
CA LEU A 256 -0.02 6.81 2.60
C LEU A 256 -0.86 7.65 1.63
N VAL A 257 -2.09 7.98 1.99
CA VAL A 257 -2.99 8.74 1.14
C VAL A 257 -2.38 10.07 0.71
N PRO A 258 -2.00 10.97 1.62
CA PRO A 258 -1.40 12.22 1.20
C PRO A 258 -0.03 12.01 0.56
N TYR A 259 0.69 10.93 0.91
CA TYR A 259 1.97 10.63 0.29
C TYR A 259 1.79 10.25 -1.19
N ALA A 260 0.88 9.35 -1.52
CA ALA A 260 0.59 8.98 -2.91
C ALA A 260 0.21 10.21 -3.76
N PHE A 261 -0.58 11.12 -3.20
CA PHE A 261 -0.95 12.36 -3.89
C PHE A 261 0.16 13.39 -3.97
N LYS A 262 1.19 13.31 -3.13
CA LYS A 262 2.38 14.15 -3.25
C LYS A 262 3.38 13.64 -4.29
N HIS A 263 3.24 12.39 -4.72
CA HIS A 263 4.11 11.75 -5.69
C HIS A 263 3.32 11.30 -6.93
N PRO A 264 2.77 12.23 -7.72
CA PRO A 264 1.92 11.92 -8.87
C PRO A 264 2.64 11.11 -9.94
N ARG A 265 3.98 11.18 -10.02
CA ARG A 265 4.77 10.35 -10.94
C ARG A 265 4.69 8.87 -10.62
N VAL A 266 4.71 8.52 -9.33
CA VAL A 266 4.52 7.13 -8.89
C VAL A 266 3.16 6.62 -9.31
N LEU A 267 2.13 7.46 -9.15
CA LEU A 267 0.77 7.14 -9.54
C LEU A 267 0.65 6.91 -11.06
N ASP A 268 1.15 7.87 -11.87
CA ASP A 268 1.16 7.76 -13.34
C ASP A 268 1.88 6.50 -13.81
N ALA A 269 3.08 6.23 -13.28
CA ALA A 269 3.87 5.08 -13.65
C ALA A 269 3.17 3.76 -13.28
N TRP A 270 2.65 3.65 -12.06
CA TRP A 270 1.95 2.45 -11.60
C TRP A 270 0.69 2.15 -12.39
N VAL A 271 -0.13 3.18 -12.65
CA VAL A 271 -1.32 3.03 -13.48
C VAL A 271 -0.94 2.65 -14.90
N GLY A 272 0.10 3.28 -15.46
CA GLY A 272 0.60 2.97 -16.80
C GLY A 272 1.01 1.51 -16.95
N VAL A 273 1.79 0.97 -16.01
CA VAL A 273 2.18 -0.46 -15.98
C VAL A 273 0.97 -1.37 -15.95
N ARG A 274 0.02 -1.07 -15.06
CA ARG A 274 -1.21 -1.85 -14.90
C ARG A 274 -2.03 -1.88 -16.19
N GLU A 275 -2.18 -0.74 -16.84
CA GLU A 275 -2.97 -0.62 -18.08
C GLU A 275 -2.28 -1.30 -19.27
N VAL A 276 -0.97 -1.22 -19.38
CA VAL A 276 -0.19 -1.98 -20.38
C VAL A 276 -0.39 -3.47 -20.20
N ALA A 277 -0.21 -3.97 -18.97
CA ALA A 277 -0.40 -5.39 -18.66
C ALA A 277 -1.83 -5.87 -18.93
N LEU A 278 -2.83 -5.04 -18.61
CA LEU A 278 -4.23 -5.34 -18.93
C LEU A 278 -4.47 -5.40 -20.44
N ALA A 279 -3.90 -4.47 -21.20
CA ALA A 279 -4.03 -4.45 -22.65
C ALA A 279 -3.42 -5.71 -23.27
N ASP A 280 -2.21 -6.10 -22.82
CA ASP A 280 -1.55 -7.32 -23.27
C ASP A 280 -2.39 -8.56 -22.97
N GLN A 281 -2.92 -8.67 -21.76
CA GLN A 281 -3.74 -9.82 -21.39
C GLN A 281 -5.03 -9.91 -22.21
N ARG A 282 -5.64 -8.78 -22.55
CA ARG A 282 -6.87 -8.73 -23.36
C ARG A 282 -6.63 -9.12 -24.82
N ASP A 283 -5.42 -8.93 -25.34
CA ASP A 283 -5.06 -9.25 -26.73
C ASP A 283 -4.61 -10.71 -26.88
N LEU A 284 -4.50 -11.47 -25.78
CA LEU A 284 -4.13 -12.89 -25.88
C LEU A 284 -5.29 -13.74 -26.39
N PRO A 285 -5.03 -14.65 -27.35
CA PRO A 285 -5.96 -15.72 -27.65
C PRO A 285 -6.06 -16.66 -26.44
N GLY A 286 -7.20 -17.32 -26.32
CA GLY A 286 -7.43 -18.27 -25.25
C GLY A 286 -6.56 -19.51 -25.42
N ASP A 287 -5.51 -19.66 -24.61
CA ASP A 287 -4.83 -20.93 -24.45
C ASP A 287 -5.42 -21.72 -23.27
N PRO A 288 -5.44 -23.05 -23.32
CA PRO A 288 -6.09 -23.88 -22.30
C PRO A 288 -5.56 -23.61 -20.88
N THR A 289 -4.27 -23.36 -20.73
CA THR A 289 -3.63 -23.15 -19.42
C THR A 289 -4.07 -21.83 -18.79
N SER A 290 -4.03 -20.72 -19.53
CA SER A 290 -4.48 -19.43 -19.05
C SER A 290 -5.99 -19.40 -18.76
N MET A 291 -6.78 -20.09 -19.59
CA MET A 291 -8.21 -20.21 -19.39
C MET A 291 -8.55 -21.01 -18.12
N GLU A 292 -7.88 -22.14 -17.87
CA GLU A 292 -8.03 -22.89 -16.64
C GLU A 292 -7.60 -22.07 -15.41
N ARG A 293 -6.47 -21.38 -15.52
CA ARG A 293 -6.00 -20.48 -14.45
C ARG A 293 -7.02 -19.42 -14.09
N LEU A 294 -7.67 -18.77 -15.07
CA LEU A 294 -8.72 -17.79 -14.78
C LEU A 294 -9.90 -18.42 -14.05
N THR A 295 -10.33 -19.61 -14.49
CA THR A 295 -11.40 -20.35 -13.81
C THR A 295 -11.03 -20.64 -12.36
N VAL A 296 -9.80 -21.06 -12.10
CA VAL A 296 -9.29 -21.30 -10.74
C VAL A 296 -9.28 -19.99 -9.91
N TRP A 297 -8.84 -18.89 -10.51
CA TRP A 297 -8.81 -17.59 -9.81
C TRP A 297 -10.21 -17.07 -9.46
N ILE A 298 -11.19 -17.21 -10.37
CA ILE A 298 -12.59 -16.86 -10.10
C ILE A 298 -13.12 -17.69 -8.93
N ALA A 299 -12.92 -19.00 -8.95
CA ALA A 299 -13.36 -19.91 -7.89
C ALA A 299 -12.68 -19.59 -6.55
N ARG A 300 -11.38 -19.25 -6.57
CA ARG A 300 -10.62 -18.87 -5.38
C ARG A 300 -11.13 -17.55 -4.78
N ALA A 301 -11.33 -16.52 -5.61
CA ALA A 301 -11.90 -15.26 -5.17
C ALA A 301 -13.30 -15.46 -4.55
N ARG A 302 -14.13 -16.27 -5.20
CA ARG A 302 -15.47 -16.61 -4.69
C ARG A 302 -15.41 -17.27 -3.31
N ARG A 303 -14.53 -18.25 -3.11
CA ARG A 303 -14.36 -18.92 -1.80
C ARG A 303 -13.87 -17.93 -0.72
N HIS A 304 -12.90 -17.09 -1.08
CA HIS A 304 -12.35 -16.10 -0.15
C HIS A 304 -13.44 -15.13 0.33
N PHE A 305 -14.24 -14.57 -0.58
CA PHE A 305 -15.30 -13.62 -0.25
C PHE A 305 -16.59 -14.27 0.29
N ALA A 306 -16.77 -15.57 0.16
CA ALA A 306 -17.91 -16.28 0.72
C ALA A 306 -17.88 -16.39 2.26
N THR A 307 -16.71 -16.17 2.87
CA THR A 307 -16.53 -16.24 4.33
C THR A 307 -16.91 -14.94 5.05
N GLY A 308 -17.11 -13.84 4.31
CA GLY A 308 -17.59 -12.57 4.87
C GLY A 308 -19.09 -12.59 5.20
N GLY A 309 -19.48 -11.96 6.32
CA GLY A 309 -20.90 -11.78 6.65
C GLY A 309 -21.56 -10.71 5.77
N ASP A 310 -22.88 -10.77 5.63
CA ASP A 310 -23.68 -9.79 4.87
C ASP A 310 -23.53 -8.34 5.37
N ASP A 311 -23.10 -8.16 6.62
CA ASP A 311 -22.89 -6.84 7.24
C ASP A 311 -21.53 -6.19 6.89
N ASP A 312 -20.66 -6.92 6.20
CA ASP A 312 -19.28 -6.49 5.95
C ASP A 312 -19.10 -5.67 4.65
N CYS A 313 -20.13 -5.57 3.83
CA CYS A 313 -20.05 -4.89 2.54
C CYS A 313 -20.56 -3.47 2.59
N HIS A 314 -19.77 -2.58 2.01
CA HIS A 314 -20.05 -1.16 1.99
C HIS A 314 -21.10 -0.80 0.92
N PRO A 315 -22.15 -0.01 1.27
CA PRO A 315 -23.18 0.40 0.30
C PRO A 315 -22.60 1.15 -0.91
N PHE A 316 -21.43 1.75 -0.75
CA PHE A 316 -20.71 2.45 -1.82
C PHE A 316 -20.26 1.54 -2.97
N LEU A 317 -20.04 0.26 -2.70
CA LEU A 317 -19.68 -0.73 -3.71
C LEU A 317 -20.89 -1.30 -4.46
N ASN A 318 -22.10 -0.83 -4.15
CA ASN A 318 -23.38 -1.36 -4.65
C ASN A 318 -23.56 -2.88 -4.48
N ALA A 319 -22.74 -3.52 -3.66
CA ALA A 319 -22.77 -4.94 -3.40
C ALA A 319 -22.63 -5.19 -1.90
N ARG A 320 -23.63 -5.82 -1.32
CA ARG A 320 -23.55 -6.32 0.07
C ARG A 320 -22.60 -7.52 0.19
N SER A 321 -22.35 -8.21 -0.92
CA SER A 321 -21.41 -9.32 -1.02
C SER A 321 -20.77 -9.31 -2.40
N LEU A 322 -19.48 -9.61 -2.50
CA LEU A 322 -18.80 -9.80 -3.78
C LEU A 322 -19.10 -11.17 -4.42
N VAL A 323 -19.68 -12.11 -3.67
CA VAL A 323 -20.04 -13.45 -4.19
C VAL A 323 -21.02 -13.36 -5.36
N PRO A 324 -22.14 -12.62 -5.30
CA PRO A 324 -23.01 -12.48 -6.45
C PRO A 324 -22.35 -11.85 -7.68
N VAL A 325 -21.39 -10.94 -7.48
CA VAL A 325 -20.59 -10.37 -8.57
C VAL A 325 -19.72 -11.45 -9.20
N LEU A 326 -19.05 -12.25 -8.39
CA LEU A 326 -18.20 -13.35 -8.84
C LEU A 326 -18.99 -14.48 -9.50
N ASP A 327 -20.22 -14.76 -9.04
CA ASP A 327 -21.13 -15.72 -9.68
C ASP A 327 -21.50 -15.25 -11.10
N ARG A 328 -21.81 -13.96 -11.28
CA ARG A 328 -22.06 -13.39 -12.61
C ARG A 328 -20.82 -13.42 -13.51
N ILE A 329 -19.63 -13.12 -12.94
CA ILE A 329 -18.35 -13.22 -13.67
C ILE A 329 -18.10 -14.66 -14.11
N ALA A 330 -18.34 -15.65 -13.25
CA ALA A 330 -18.19 -17.05 -13.60
C ALA A 330 -19.10 -17.47 -14.75
N SER A 331 -20.38 -17.06 -14.69
CA SER A 331 -21.34 -17.35 -15.78
C SER A 331 -20.94 -16.66 -17.08
N ALA A 332 -20.53 -15.38 -17.02
CA ALA A 332 -20.08 -14.67 -18.21
C ALA A 332 -18.80 -15.26 -18.81
N TRP A 333 -17.94 -15.82 -17.96
CA TRP A 333 -16.73 -16.51 -18.40
C TRP A 333 -17.03 -17.77 -19.24
N GLU A 334 -18.07 -18.53 -18.90
CA GLU A 334 -18.50 -19.69 -19.70
C GLU A 334 -18.76 -19.28 -21.15
N ASP A 335 -19.47 -18.15 -21.37
CA ASP A 335 -19.75 -17.61 -22.70
C ASP A 335 -18.50 -17.00 -23.35
N ALA A 336 -17.77 -16.16 -22.62
CA ALA A 336 -16.60 -15.44 -23.12
C ALA A 336 -15.47 -16.41 -23.53
N SER A 337 -15.34 -17.54 -22.86
CA SER A 337 -14.31 -18.55 -23.12
C SER A 337 -14.39 -19.17 -24.52
N THR A 338 -15.52 -19.03 -25.21
CA THR A 338 -15.71 -19.51 -26.58
C THR A 338 -15.31 -18.51 -27.65
N SER A 339 -14.93 -17.30 -27.28
CA SER A 339 -14.51 -16.22 -28.17
C SER A 339 -13.06 -16.38 -28.63
N ASP A 340 -12.72 -15.81 -29.79
CA ASP A 340 -11.34 -15.72 -30.28
C ASP A 340 -10.40 -14.94 -29.31
N LEU A 341 -10.96 -13.93 -28.62
CA LEU A 341 -10.29 -13.14 -27.60
C LEU A 341 -11.09 -13.21 -26.29
N PRO A 342 -10.99 -14.31 -25.53
CA PRO A 342 -11.88 -14.59 -24.42
C PRO A 342 -11.70 -13.60 -23.26
N PHE A 343 -10.48 -13.14 -23.02
CA PHE A 343 -10.19 -12.17 -21.95
C PHE A 343 -10.77 -10.78 -22.26
N ASP A 344 -10.70 -10.35 -23.52
CA ASP A 344 -11.32 -9.10 -23.96
C ASP A 344 -12.85 -9.19 -23.94
N ALA A 345 -13.41 -10.32 -24.35
CA ALA A 345 -14.85 -10.58 -24.30
C ALA A 345 -15.39 -10.49 -22.86
N LEU A 346 -14.71 -11.13 -21.90
CA LEU A 346 -15.07 -11.03 -20.49
C LEU A 346 -14.96 -9.60 -19.96
N TYR A 347 -13.87 -8.89 -20.29
CA TYR A 347 -13.66 -7.52 -19.87
C TYR A 347 -14.78 -6.58 -20.40
N ARG A 348 -15.13 -6.68 -21.70
CA ARG A 348 -16.21 -5.86 -22.30
C ARG A 348 -17.57 -6.13 -21.68
N TRP A 349 -17.86 -7.39 -21.37
CA TRP A 349 -19.07 -7.73 -20.63
C TRP A 349 -19.06 -7.06 -19.24
N ALA A 350 -17.94 -7.09 -18.54
CA ALA A 350 -17.81 -6.51 -17.22
C ALA A 350 -17.97 -4.97 -17.22
N GLU A 351 -17.50 -4.28 -18.26
CA GLU A 351 -17.73 -2.83 -18.43
C GLU A 351 -19.22 -2.48 -18.50
N VAL A 352 -20.02 -3.34 -19.15
CA VAL A 352 -21.47 -3.16 -19.27
C VAL A 352 -22.18 -3.49 -17.94
N ASP A 353 -21.73 -4.51 -17.23
CA ASP A 353 -22.29 -4.92 -15.92
C ASP A 353 -22.06 -3.84 -14.84
N GLY A 354 -20.94 -3.12 -14.91
CA GLY A 354 -20.67 -1.97 -14.05
C GLY A 354 -19.21 -1.83 -13.61
N PRO A 355 -18.86 -0.68 -13.02
CA PRO A 355 -17.47 -0.35 -12.68
C PRO A 355 -16.86 -1.29 -11.64
N GLU A 356 -17.63 -1.78 -10.67
CA GLU A 356 -17.15 -2.72 -9.66
C GLU A 356 -16.81 -4.09 -10.27
N THR A 357 -17.66 -4.57 -11.18
CA THR A 357 -17.45 -5.82 -11.91
C THR A 357 -16.25 -5.71 -12.83
N ALA A 358 -16.12 -4.56 -13.54
CA ALA A 358 -14.98 -4.30 -14.40
C ALA A 358 -13.64 -4.34 -13.62
N GLU A 359 -13.56 -3.69 -12.47
CA GLU A 359 -12.33 -3.70 -11.66
C GLU A 359 -12.04 -5.08 -11.04
N MET A 360 -13.06 -5.87 -10.70
CA MET A 360 -12.87 -7.25 -10.28
C MET A 360 -12.30 -8.09 -11.42
N VAL A 361 -12.85 -7.98 -12.63
CA VAL A 361 -12.32 -8.68 -13.80
C VAL A 361 -10.90 -8.23 -14.13
N VAL A 362 -10.61 -6.93 -14.10
CA VAL A 362 -9.24 -6.41 -14.27
C VAL A 362 -8.27 -7.07 -13.29
N SER A 363 -8.63 -7.14 -12.01
CA SER A 363 -7.79 -7.76 -11.00
C SER A 363 -7.53 -9.25 -11.27
N LEU A 364 -8.57 -9.97 -11.73
CA LEU A 364 -8.46 -11.40 -12.08
C LEU A 364 -7.61 -11.62 -13.34
N LEU A 365 -7.76 -10.79 -14.36
CA LEU A 365 -6.97 -10.88 -15.59
C LEU A 365 -5.49 -10.58 -15.32
N LEU A 366 -5.19 -9.60 -14.49
CA LEU A 366 -3.81 -9.27 -14.11
C LEU A 366 -3.10 -10.41 -13.37
N GLU A 367 -3.84 -11.32 -12.70
CA GLU A 367 -3.24 -12.51 -12.09
C GLU A 367 -2.68 -13.51 -13.11
N LEU A 368 -3.11 -13.42 -14.35
CA LEU A 368 -2.62 -14.28 -15.44
C LEU A 368 -1.36 -13.74 -16.10
N HIS A 369 -1.16 -12.42 -16.03
CA HIS A 369 -0.06 -11.75 -16.72
C HIS A 369 1.28 -12.13 -16.09
N GLU A 370 2.27 -12.48 -16.92
CA GLU A 370 3.65 -12.65 -16.46
C GLU A 370 4.23 -11.27 -16.15
N ALA A 371 4.48 -11.01 -14.86
CA ALA A 371 5.01 -9.73 -14.44
C ALA A 371 6.47 -9.58 -14.83
N ASP A 372 6.80 -8.55 -15.60
CA ASP A 372 8.16 -8.08 -15.79
C ASP A 372 8.54 -7.16 -14.61
N ASP A 373 9.06 -7.75 -13.54
CA ASP A 373 9.41 -7.02 -12.32
C ASP A 373 10.57 -6.03 -12.54
N ALA A 374 11.45 -6.28 -13.53
CA ALA A 374 12.49 -5.34 -13.88
C ALA A 374 11.90 -4.08 -14.52
N LEU A 375 10.89 -4.25 -15.38
CA LEU A 375 10.15 -3.13 -15.94
C LEU A 375 9.37 -2.36 -14.87
N VAL A 376 8.74 -3.07 -13.93
CA VAL A 376 8.04 -2.44 -12.80
C VAL A 376 9.02 -1.64 -11.96
N ASP A 377 10.17 -2.18 -11.62
CA ASP A 377 11.21 -1.48 -10.87
C ASP A 377 11.71 -0.23 -11.63
N GLU A 378 12.02 -0.37 -12.91
CA GLU A 378 12.44 0.75 -13.77
C GLU A 378 11.37 1.86 -13.85
N MET A 379 10.10 1.47 -14.00
CA MET A 379 8.99 2.42 -14.09
C MET A 379 8.68 3.12 -12.78
N LEU A 380 8.94 2.48 -11.65
CA LEU A 380 8.68 3.00 -10.32
C LEU A 380 9.88 3.71 -9.69
N VAL A 381 11.04 3.71 -10.32
CA VAL A 381 12.17 4.57 -9.92
C VAL A 381 11.78 6.02 -10.17
N VAL A 382 11.24 6.64 -9.13
CA VAL A 382 10.85 8.04 -9.15
C VAL A 382 11.83 8.78 -8.27
N GLU A 383 12.59 9.68 -8.87
CA GLU A 383 13.38 10.61 -8.11
C GLU A 383 12.44 11.49 -7.28
N GLU A 384 12.47 11.34 -5.97
CA GLU A 384 11.72 12.20 -5.04
C GLU A 384 12.10 13.68 -5.20
N HIS A 385 13.28 13.89 -5.74
CA HIS A 385 13.84 15.20 -6.06
C HIS A 385 13.98 15.44 -7.56
N ALA A 386 13.15 14.77 -8.38
CA ALA A 386 13.18 15.02 -9.79
C ALA A 386 13.08 16.53 -10.05
N ALA A 387 14.05 17.06 -10.72
CA ALA A 387 14.01 18.43 -11.20
C ALA A 387 12.77 18.58 -12.11
N ALA A 388 12.13 19.72 -12.05
CA ALA A 388 11.16 20.10 -13.07
C ALA A 388 11.81 19.92 -14.45
N ASP A 389 11.03 19.57 -15.45
CA ASP A 389 11.52 19.45 -16.81
C ASP A 389 12.34 20.71 -17.16
N PRO A 390 13.62 20.58 -17.47
CA PRO A 390 14.44 21.76 -17.79
C PRO A 390 13.94 22.54 -19.01
N ALA A 391 13.13 21.92 -19.86
CA ALA A 391 12.50 22.57 -21.01
C ALA A 391 11.22 23.35 -20.64
N MET A 392 10.60 23.09 -19.48
CA MET A 392 9.39 23.78 -19.06
C MET A 392 9.65 25.26 -18.77
N THR A 393 8.77 26.11 -19.29
CA THR A 393 8.76 27.55 -18.99
C THR A 393 7.59 27.92 -18.08
N VAL A 394 7.63 29.14 -17.52
CA VAL A 394 6.52 29.75 -16.75
C VAL A 394 5.26 29.80 -17.61
N GLY A 395 5.39 30.16 -18.90
CA GLY A 395 4.26 30.19 -19.82
C GLY A 395 3.60 28.85 -20.02
N GLU A 396 4.40 27.77 -20.12
CA GLU A 396 3.90 26.42 -20.22
C GLU A 396 3.23 25.95 -18.92
N ALA A 397 3.81 26.26 -17.77
CA ALA A 397 3.20 25.97 -16.47
C ALA A 397 1.82 26.67 -16.32
N ARG A 398 1.68 27.92 -16.78
CA ARG A 398 0.38 28.63 -16.82
C ARG A 398 -0.62 27.94 -17.75
N ARG A 399 -0.18 27.57 -18.95
CA ARG A 399 -1.02 26.84 -19.89
C ARG A 399 -1.55 25.54 -19.27
N LEU A 400 -0.70 24.75 -18.65
CA LEU A 400 -1.11 23.52 -17.98
C LEU A 400 -2.08 23.78 -16.82
N LEU A 401 -1.89 24.84 -16.04
CA LEU A 401 -2.83 25.24 -14.99
C LEU A 401 -4.22 25.57 -15.58
N ASP A 402 -4.25 26.32 -16.68
CA ASP A 402 -5.51 26.73 -17.30
C ASP A 402 -6.23 25.56 -18.01
N GLU A 403 -5.48 24.61 -18.61
CA GLU A 403 -6.04 23.47 -19.33
C GLU A 403 -6.40 22.27 -18.44
N ARG A 404 -5.61 21.99 -17.42
CA ARG A 404 -5.74 20.79 -16.59
C ARG A 404 -6.39 21.05 -15.23
N PHE A 405 -6.35 22.30 -14.77
CA PHE A 405 -6.86 22.74 -13.46
C PHE A 405 -7.73 24.00 -13.62
N ASP A 406 -8.57 24.02 -14.66
CA ASP A 406 -9.47 25.13 -15.03
C ASP A 406 -10.36 25.58 -13.87
N TRP A 407 -10.78 24.63 -13.01
CA TRP A 407 -11.53 24.88 -11.78
C TRP A 407 -10.83 25.84 -10.80
N LEU A 408 -9.49 26.00 -10.89
CA LEU A 408 -8.77 26.99 -10.08
C LEU A 408 -9.14 28.45 -10.43
N ALA A 409 -9.68 28.70 -11.61
CA ALA A 409 -10.04 30.06 -12.04
C ALA A 409 -11.12 30.67 -11.15
N ASP A 410 -12.06 29.84 -10.71
CA ASP A 410 -13.20 30.24 -9.89
C ASP A 410 -12.95 30.06 -8.39
N LEU A 411 -11.78 29.50 -8.01
CA LEU A 411 -11.46 29.18 -6.63
C LEU A 411 -10.86 30.39 -5.91
N GLY A 412 -11.52 30.87 -4.86
CA GLY A 412 -10.98 31.90 -3.96
C GLY A 412 -9.95 31.32 -2.97
N LEU A 413 -9.10 32.19 -2.41
CA LEU A 413 -8.09 31.77 -1.40
C LEU A 413 -8.72 31.08 -0.20
N ASP A 414 -9.84 31.60 0.30
CA ASP A 414 -10.50 31.02 1.49
C ASP A 414 -11.13 29.66 1.16
N GLU A 415 -11.62 29.48 -0.05
CA GLU A 415 -12.11 28.21 -0.54
C GLU A 415 -10.98 27.21 -0.78
N ALA A 416 -9.84 27.63 -1.32
CA ALA A 416 -8.63 26.82 -1.44
C ALA A 416 -8.13 26.34 -0.07
N LYS A 417 -8.18 27.20 0.95
CA LYS A 417 -7.88 26.84 2.33
C LYS A 417 -8.89 25.84 2.90
N ALA A 418 -10.18 26.02 2.62
CA ALA A 418 -11.24 25.13 3.05
C ALA A 418 -11.12 23.72 2.42
N ASN A 419 -10.54 23.63 1.22
CA ASN A 419 -10.22 22.37 0.56
C ASN A 419 -8.95 21.69 1.07
N THR A 420 -8.22 22.30 2.00
CA THR A 420 -7.11 21.66 2.70
C THR A 420 -7.65 20.80 3.83
N PHE A 421 -7.39 19.50 3.80
CA PHE A 421 -7.92 18.58 4.78
C PHE A 421 -6.98 17.41 5.09
N TRP A 422 -7.30 16.75 6.17
CA TRP A 422 -6.72 15.48 6.59
C TRP A 422 -7.82 14.58 7.15
N TRP A 423 -7.68 13.30 7.03
CA TRP A 423 -8.61 12.36 7.67
C TRP A 423 -8.11 12.05 9.09
N VAL A 424 -8.91 12.40 10.07
CA VAL A 424 -8.59 12.23 11.48
C VAL A 424 -9.59 11.30 12.16
N VAL A 425 -9.16 10.66 13.23
CA VAL A 425 -10.02 9.89 14.12
C VAL A 425 -10.37 10.80 15.30
N SER A 426 -11.65 10.99 15.55
CA SER A 426 -12.11 11.71 16.74
C SER A 426 -12.05 10.79 17.98
N ASP A 427 -11.92 11.40 19.17
CA ASP A 427 -11.78 10.70 20.46
C ASP A 427 -12.89 9.67 20.75
N ASN A 428 -14.06 9.87 20.16
CA ASN A 428 -15.23 9.04 20.40
C ASN A 428 -15.60 8.11 19.24
N THR A 429 -14.86 8.12 18.13
CA THR A 429 -15.14 7.26 16.98
C THR A 429 -13.85 6.62 16.48
N GLU A 430 -13.92 5.34 16.17
CA GLU A 430 -12.79 4.63 15.54
C GLU A 430 -12.64 4.95 14.05
N GLU A 431 -13.59 5.69 13.48
CA GLU A 431 -13.64 5.99 12.05
C GLU A 431 -12.96 7.31 11.73
N PRO A 432 -12.05 7.34 10.74
CA PRO A 432 -11.44 8.58 10.31
C PRO A 432 -12.48 9.48 9.65
N ARG A 433 -12.36 10.77 9.95
CA ARG A 433 -13.21 11.81 9.37
C ARG A 433 -12.36 12.86 8.68
N ARG A 434 -12.93 13.45 7.66
CA ARG A 434 -12.33 14.61 7.03
C ARG A 434 -12.30 15.78 8.01
N ALA A 435 -11.14 16.40 8.18
CA ALA A 435 -10.96 17.55 9.05
C ALA A 435 -10.10 18.61 8.39
N LEU A 436 -10.33 19.87 8.75
CA LEU A 436 -9.48 20.97 8.32
C LEU A 436 -8.08 20.84 8.94
N ARG A 437 -7.05 21.21 8.18
CA ARG A 437 -5.66 21.19 8.63
C ARG A 437 -5.44 21.97 9.95
N SER A 438 -6.17 23.06 10.15
CA SER A 438 -6.08 23.89 11.36
C SER A 438 -6.50 23.16 12.64
N LEU A 439 -7.30 22.09 12.52
CA LEU A 439 -7.77 21.29 13.64
C LEU A 439 -6.82 20.13 13.98
N LEU A 440 -5.77 19.92 13.17
CA LEU A 440 -4.81 18.85 13.40
C LEU A 440 -3.76 19.27 14.41
N ALA A 441 -3.29 18.30 15.18
CA ALA A 441 -2.07 18.43 15.95
C ALA A 441 -0.90 18.83 15.04
N PRO A 442 0.09 19.60 15.54
CA PRO A 442 1.20 20.10 14.72
C PRO A 442 1.94 19.01 13.93
N GLU A 443 2.11 17.83 14.52
CA GLU A 443 2.78 16.67 13.92
C GLU A 443 2.04 16.08 12.72
N HIS A 444 0.73 16.30 12.62
CA HIS A 444 -0.08 15.81 11.50
C HIS A 444 -0.25 16.79 10.35
N ARG A 445 0.12 18.07 10.57
CA ARG A 445 -0.15 19.12 9.58
C ARG A 445 0.57 18.95 8.26
N ASP A 446 1.74 18.31 8.28
CA ASP A 446 2.53 18.10 7.05
C ASP A 446 1.99 16.98 6.17
N VAL A 447 1.11 16.16 6.70
CA VAL A 447 0.47 15.05 5.96
C VAL A 447 -0.89 15.43 5.38
N ALA A 448 -1.33 16.67 5.62
CA ALA A 448 -2.59 17.15 5.08
C ALA A 448 -2.59 17.19 3.55
N ILE A 449 -3.73 16.88 2.96
CA ILE A 449 -3.97 17.04 1.53
C ILE A 449 -4.29 18.52 1.29
N ASP A 450 -3.41 19.20 0.60
CA ASP A 450 -3.48 20.66 0.37
C ASP A 450 -3.23 21.04 -1.11
N THR A 451 -3.54 20.13 -2.02
CA THR A 451 -3.28 20.30 -3.46
C THR A 451 -3.92 21.57 -4.02
N ALA A 452 -5.20 21.81 -3.72
CA ALA A 452 -5.90 23.00 -4.18
C ALA A 452 -5.20 24.29 -3.75
N LEU A 453 -4.82 24.38 -2.48
CA LEU A 453 -4.12 25.56 -1.94
C LEU A 453 -2.73 25.76 -2.58
N ARG A 454 -1.99 24.67 -2.83
CA ARG A 454 -0.67 24.74 -3.46
C ARG A 454 -0.76 25.20 -4.91
N LEU A 455 -1.68 24.63 -5.68
CA LEU A 455 -1.90 25.03 -7.07
C LEU A 455 -2.43 26.47 -7.16
N TRP A 456 -3.32 26.87 -6.26
CA TRP A 456 -3.80 28.25 -6.19
C TRP A 456 -2.67 29.25 -5.95
N ARG A 457 -1.78 28.95 -4.99
CA ARG A 457 -0.59 29.79 -4.70
C ARG A 457 0.37 29.84 -5.89
N LEU A 458 0.66 28.67 -6.47
CA LEU A 458 1.50 28.60 -7.67
C LEU A 458 0.93 29.49 -8.79
N ARG A 459 -0.37 29.39 -9.07
CA ARG A 459 -1.02 30.21 -10.08
C ARG A 459 -0.86 31.71 -9.81
N ALA A 460 -1.07 32.12 -8.57
CA ALA A 460 -0.93 33.54 -8.17
C ALA A 460 0.51 34.05 -8.37
N ASP A 461 1.50 33.25 -8.01
CA ASP A 461 2.90 33.64 -8.09
C ASP A 461 3.43 33.62 -9.52
N LEU A 462 2.98 32.69 -10.36
CA LEU A 462 3.37 32.65 -11.77
C LEU A 462 2.89 33.85 -12.58
N VAL A 463 1.77 34.49 -12.19
CA VAL A 463 1.22 35.65 -12.93
C VAL A 463 2.22 36.81 -13.03
N ALA A 464 3.06 37.00 -12.02
CA ALA A 464 4.03 38.09 -11.96
C ALA A 464 5.31 37.83 -12.77
N GLU A 465 5.53 36.61 -13.24
CA GLU A 465 6.77 36.20 -13.90
C GLU A 465 6.67 36.33 -15.42
N ASP A 466 7.84 36.43 -16.10
CA ASP A 466 7.91 36.40 -17.56
C ASP A 466 7.64 34.99 -18.07
N SER A 467 6.84 34.86 -19.15
CA SER A 467 6.46 33.56 -19.74
C SER A 467 7.62 32.75 -20.25
N ASP A 468 8.70 33.40 -20.70
CA ASP A 468 9.89 32.72 -21.22
C ASP A 468 10.87 32.31 -20.10
N THR A 469 10.60 32.67 -18.86
CA THR A 469 11.44 32.28 -17.71
C THR A 469 11.44 30.75 -17.58
N PRO A 470 12.61 30.09 -17.55
CA PRO A 470 12.69 28.67 -17.28
C PRO A 470 12.15 28.34 -15.89
N ILE A 471 11.33 27.31 -15.78
CA ILE A 471 10.66 26.95 -14.54
C ILE A 471 11.63 26.64 -13.40
N HIS A 472 12.80 26.06 -13.70
CA HIS A 472 13.83 25.78 -12.70
C HIS A 472 14.40 27.05 -12.06
N ARG A 473 14.46 28.18 -12.79
CA ARG A 473 14.86 29.47 -12.25
C ARG A 473 13.81 30.02 -11.28
N PHE A 474 12.54 29.94 -11.66
CA PHE A 474 11.43 30.27 -10.77
C PHE A 474 11.47 29.43 -9.48
N LEU A 475 11.71 28.12 -9.59
CA LEU A 475 11.81 27.22 -8.44
C LEU A 475 13.06 27.46 -7.57
N ALA A 476 14.16 27.99 -8.12
CA ALA A 476 15.32 28.37 -7.33
C ALA A 476 15.01 29.53 -6.37
N GLU A 477 14.13 30.44 -6.79
CA GLU A 477 13.67 31.57 -5.96
C GLU A 477 12.49 31.22 -5.07
N ARG A 478 11.65 30.23 -5.47
CA ARG A 478 10.41 29.81 -4.80
C ARG A 478 10.30 28.29 -4.69
N PRO A 479 11.17 27.66 -3.87
CA PRO A 479 11.24 26.20 -3.76
C PRO A 479 9.99 25.54 -3.18
N GLU A 480 9.12 26.29 -2.51
CA GLU A 480 7.83 25.84 -1.98
C GLU A 480 6.87 25.34 -3.06
N HIS A 481 7.03 25.79 -4.30
CA HIS A 481 6.19 25.39 -5.44
C HIS A 481 6.62 24.09 -6.13
N ARG A 482 7.73 23.52 -5.72
CA ARG A 482 8.31 22.35 -6.39
C ARG A 482 7.30 21.22 -6.61
N LEU A 483 6.57 20.79 -5.56
CA LEU A 483 5.59 19.71 -5.67
C LEU A 483 4.38 20.08 -6.57
N ALA A 484 4.00 21.36 -6.58
CA ALA A 484 2.93 21.82 -7.46
C ALA A 484 3.37 21.83 -8.93
N VAL A 485 4.60 22.26 -9.21
CA VAL A 485 5.19 22.23 -10.56
C VAL A 485 5.39 20.79 -11.03
N GLU A 486 5.84 19.88 -10.16
CA GLU A 486 5.94 18.46 -10.48
C GLU A 486 4.57 17.88 -10.89
N ARG A 487 3.51 18.27 -10.19
CA ARG A 487 2.14 17.88 -10.52
C ARG A 487 1.71 18.38 -11.89
N LEU A 488 2.03 19.64 -12.24
CA LEU A 488 1.74 20.17 -13.58
C LEU A 488 2.46 19.36 -14.66
N HIS A 489 3.73 19.08 -14.46
CA HIS A 489 4.52 18.30 -15.41
C HIS A 489 3.93 16.89 -15.65
N VAL A 490 3.38 16.27 -14.59
CA VAL A 490 2.77 14.94 -14.68
C VAL A 490 1.35 15.00 -15.23
N SER A 491 0.63 16.10 -15.02
CA SER A 491 -0.77 16.24 -15.46
C SER A 491 -0.95 16.17 -16.98
N ASP A 492 0.12 16.45 -17.75
CA ASP A 492 0.10 16.31 -19.21
C ASP A 492 0.34 14.85 -19.67
N ARG A 493 0.65 13.95 -18.75
CA ARG A 493 0.79 12.53 -19.03
C ARG A 493 -0.58 11.84 -19.03
N ARG A 494 -0.61 10.64 -19.63
CA ARG A 494 -1.84 9.90 -19.80
C ARG A 494 -2.60 9.64 -18.50
N TYR A 495 -1.88 9.28 -17.42
CA TYR A 495 -2.47 8.93 -16.12
C TYR A 495 -1.93 9.78 -14.98
N GLY A 496 -1.52 11.00 -15.28
CA GLY A 496 -0.79 11.83 -14.32
C GLY A 496 -1.61 12.41 -13.19
N GLU A 497 -2.92 12.54 -13.35
CA GLU A 497 -3.77 13.16 -12.33
C GLU A 497 -5.13 12.46 -12.25
N PRO A 498 -5.64 12.17 -11.03
CA PRO A 498 -7.02 11.72 -10.85
C PRO A 498 -7.99 12.76 -11.38
N ARG A 499 -8.97 12.31 -12.17
CA ARG A 499 -9.92 13.19 -12.88
C ARG A 499 -10.62 14.20 -11.97
N ASP A 500 -11.10 13.73 -10.82
CA ASP A 500 -11.91 14.55 -9.92
C ASP A 500 -11.09 15.22 -8.83
N ASN A 501 -9.78 15.22 -8.95
CA ASN A 501 -8.83 15.77 -8.00
C ASN A 501 -9.06 15.33 -6.53
N ALA A 502 -8.07 14.77 -5.89
CA ALA A 502 -8.13 14.29 -4.51
C ALA A 502 -8.62 15.31 -3.49
N CYS A 503 -8.66 16.58 -3.87
CA CYS A 503 -9.10 17.69 -3.03
C CYS A 503 -10.58 18.05 -3.19
N ALA A 504 -11.28 17.48 -4.16
CA ALA A 504 -12.69 17.75 -4.36
C ALA A 504 -13.50 17.42 -3.09
N ALA A 505 -14.50 18.27 -2.81
CA ALA A 505 -15.32 18.13 -1.60
C ALA A 505 -16.04 16.77 -1.49
N GLY A 506 -16.35 16.15 -2.62
CA GLY A 506 -17.00 14.83 -2.69
C GLY A 506 -16.07 13.63 -2.58
N TYR A 507 -14.75 13.82 -2.47
CA TYR A 507 -13.79 12.72 -2.41
C TYR A 507 -13.82 12.03 -1.06
N LEU A 508 -14.20 10.76 -1.05
CA LEU A 508 -14.36 9.98 0.17
C LEU A 508 -13.06 9.25 0.54
N PRO A 509 -12.74 9.11 1.83
CA PRO A 509 -11.61 8.32 2.30
C PRO A 509 -11.60 6.90 1.73
N LEU A 510 -12.75 6.26 1.62
CA LEU A 510 -12.89 4.91 1.08
C LEU A 510 -12.38 4.78 -0.35
N GLN A 511 -12.62 5.76 -1.22
CA GLN A 511 -12.18 5.74 -2.62
C GLN A 511 -10.66 5.66 -2.71
N VAL A 512 -9.98 6.43 -1.87
CA VAL A 512 -8.51 6.42 -1.81
C VAL A 512 -7.97 5.15 -1.16
N GLN A 513 -8.67 4.63 -0.16
CA GLN A 513 -8.27 3.38 0.49
C GLN A 513 -8.40 2.19 -0.47
N ARG A 514 -9.40 2.16 -1.35
CA ARG A 514 -9.50 1.15 -2.41
C ARG A 514 -8.30 1.19 -3.36
N PHE A 515 -7.90 2.38 -3.75
CA PHE A 515 -6.68 2.57 -4.55
C PHE A 515 -5.45 2.00 -3.83
N GLN A 516 -5.34 2.21 -2.53
CA GLN A 516 -4.25 1.65 -1.72
C GLN A 516 -4.27 0.12 -1.64
N LEU A 517 -5.44 -0.52 -1.64
CA LEU A 517 -5.53 -1.98 -1.73
C LEU A 517 -4.81 -2.50 -2.98
N ALA A 518 -5.08 -1.89 -4.11
CA ALA A 518 -4.50 -2.29 -5.38
C ALA A 518 -3.01 -1.94 -5.49
N MET A 519 -2.64 -0.71 -5.15
CA MET A 519 -1.27 -0.20 -5.36
C MET A 519 -0.28 -0.73 -4.32
N TYR A 520 -0.65 -0.71 -3.04
CA TYR A 520 0.26 -1.13 -1.98
C TYR A 520 0.15 -2.61 -1.64
N GLY A 521 -0.92 -3.27 -2.05
CA GLY A 521 -1.13 -4.69 -1.77
C GLY A 521 -1.68 -4.93 -0.38
N MET A 522 -2.63 -4.12 0.03
CA MET A 522 -3.40 -4.36 1.23
C MET A 522 -4.49 -5.39 0.93
N ASP A 523 -4.68 -6.33 1.81
CA ASP A 523 -5.65 -7.40 1.69
C ASP A 523 -6.72 -7.27 2.77
N ASN A 524 -7.80 -7.98 2.62
CA ASN A 524 -8.92 -8.04 3.56
C ASN A 524 -9.36 -6.70 4.14
N TYR A 525 -10.43 -6.19 3.63
CA TYR A 525 -11.09 -5.03 4.19
C TYR A 525 -12.50 -5.39 4.63
N LYS A 526 -12.91 -4.79 5.74
CA LYS A 526 -14.30 -4.81 6.21
C LYS A 526 -14.80 -3.37 6.21
N PRO A 527 -15.43 -2.91 5.14
CA PRO A 527 -15.97 -1.56 5.12
C PRO A 527 -17.14 -1.48 6.10
N LYS A 528 -17.00 -0.64 7.12
CA LYS A 528 -18.06 -0.37 8.10
C LYS A 528 -18.85 0.89 7.77
N SER A 529 -18.24 1.78 6.97
CA SER A 529 -18.81 3.06 6.59
C SER A 529 -18.26 3.55 5.27
N THR A 530 -18.72 4.69 4.79
CA THR A 530 -18.17 5.39 3.62
C THR A 530 -16.77 5.96 3.86
N ASP A 531 -16.29 5.96 5.09
CA ASP A 531 -15.14 6.75 5.49
C ASP A 531 -13.87 5.91 5.65
N TRP A 532 -13.96 4.62 5.97
CA TRP A 532 -12.78 3.79 6.16
C TRP A 532 -13.02 2.29 6.07
N LEU A 533 -11.91 1.55 5.95
CA LEU A 533 -11.88 0.09 5.97
C LEU A 533 -10.73 -0.43 6.84
N ARG A 534 -10.88 -1.65 7.32
CA ARG A 534 -9.81 -2.38 7.98
C ARG A 534 -9.06 -3.18 6.95
N VAL A 535 -7.74 -3.07 6.98
CA VAL A 535 -6.86 -3.74 6.02
C VAL A 535 -5.76 -4.51 6.74
N THR A 536 -5.27 -5.53 6.06
CA THR A 536 -4.08 -6.29 6.44
C THR A 536 -3.05 -6.24 5.31
N LEU A 537 -1.78 -6.30 5.68
CA LEU A 537 -0.67 -6.47 4.75
C LEU A 537 -0.14 -7.90 4.87
N PHE A 538 0.28 -8.48 3.78
CA PHE A 538 0.93 -9.79 3.73
C PHE A 538 0.10 -10.97 4.26
N GLN A 539 -1.22 -10.87 4.28
CA GLN A 539 -2.06 -12.01 4.62
C GLN A 539 -1.93 -13.09 3.53
N GLY A 540 -1.62 -14.32 3.92
CA GLY A 540 -1.31 -15.41 3.00
C GLY A 540 0.14 -15.43 2.48
N ALA A 541 0.89 -14.35 2.65
CA ALA A 541 2.25 -14.22 2.15
C ALA A 541 3.22 -15.23 2.79
N PRO A 542 4.27 -15.64 2.07
CA PRO A 542 5.32 -16.51 2.62
C PRO A 542 5.96 -15.88 3.85
N ARG A 543 6.42 -16.72 4.75
CA ARG A 543 7.22 -16.39 5.93
C ARG A 543 8.72 -16.44 5.62
N LEU A 544 9.56 -16.06 6.59
CA LEU A 544 11.02 -16.13 6.48
C LEU A 544 11.48 -17.53 6.04
N ASP A 545 10.95 -18.56 6.71
CA ASP A 545 11.31 -19.96 6.46
C ASP A 545 10.77 -20.51 5.13
N ASP A 546 9.83 -19.80 4.53
CA ASP A 546 9.19 -20.19 3.27
C ASP A 546 9.85 -19.54 2.04
N LEU A 547 10.74 -18.56 2.23
CA LEU A 547 11.43 -17.93 1.09
C LEU A 547 12.35 -18.92 0.40
N GLY A 548 12.13 -19.12 -0.88
CA GLY A 548 12.92 -20.03 -1.71
C GLY A 548 12.42 -20.09 -3.14
N PRO A 549 13.12 -20.81 -4.01
CA PRO A 549 12.79 -20.88 -5.44
C PRO A 549 11.43 -21.51 -5.75
N ASP A 550 10.89 -22.29 -4.81
CA ASP A 550 9.57 -22.93 -4.97
C ASP A 550 8.40 -22.04 -4.53
N VAL A 551 8.69 -20.82 -4.08
CA VAL A 551 7.64 -19.86 -3.68
C VAL A 551 6.95 -19.34 -4.93
N THR A 552 5.65 -19.60 -4.99
CA THR A 552 4.78 -19.05 -6.02
C THR A 552 4.18 -17.71 -5.56
N ASP A 553 3.83 -16.85 -6.52
CA ASP A 553 3.19 -15.56 -6.22
C ASP A 553 1.66 -15.68 -6.09
N ASP A 554 1.14 -16.87 -5.87
CA ASP A 554 -0.29 -17.14 -5.76
C ASP A 554 -0.80 -17.21 -4.30
N TRP A 555 -0.15 -16.46 -3.39
CA TRP A 555 -0.50 -16.42 -1.97
C TRP A 555 -1.70 -15.52 -1.64
N VAL A 556 -2.14 -14.69 -2.56
CA VAL A 556 -3.29 -13.78 -2.37
C VAL A 556 -4.62 -14.53 -2.29
N LEU A 557 -5.59 -13.92 -1.64
CA LEU A 557 -6.90 -14.53 -1.35
C LEU A 557 -6.73 -15.88 -0.63
N PRO A 558 -6.01 -15.91 0.51
CA PRO A 558 -5.75 -17.17 1.20
C PRO A 558 -7.07 -17.78 1.66
N PRO A 559 -7.17 -19.12 1.60
CA PRO A 559 -8.30 -19.79 2.22
C PRO A 559 -8.26 -19.54 3.74
N ARG A 560 -9.42 -19.41 4.35
CA ARG A 560 -9.52 -19.36 5.79
C ARG A 560 -9.10 -20.73 6.37
N PRO A 561 -8.19 -20.79 7.36
CA PRO A 561 -7.80 -22.03 7.99
C PRO A 561 -9.01 -22.80 8.50
N GLY A 562 -9.06 -24.12 8.24
CA GLY A 562 -10.20 -24.96 8.61
C GLY A 562 -11.42 -24.84 7.70
N SER A 563 -11.36 -24.07 6.62
CA SER A 563 -12.40 -24.10 5.58
C SER A 563 -12.27 -25.35 4.72
N PRO A 564 -13.37 -25.98 4.28
CA PRO A 564 -13.27 -27.09 3.35
C PRO A 564 -12.56 -26.65 2.06
N ALA A 565 -11.67 -27.52 1.57
CA ALA A 565 -10.85 -27.32 0.40
C ALA A 565 -11.66 -27.05 -0.88
#